data_1fed04c4c9e32bbe49311888f17af174
#
_entry.id   1fed04c4c9e32bbe49311888f17af174
#
_cell.length_a   1.000
_cell.length_b   1.000
_cell.length_c   1.000
_cell.angle_alpha   90.00
_cell.angle_beta   90.00
_cell.angle_gamma   90.00
#
_symmetry.space_group_name_H-M   'P 1'
#
loop_
_entity.id
_entity.type
_entity.pdbx_description
1 polymer ?
#
loop_
_entity_poly.entity_id
_entity_poly.type
_entity_poly.pdbx_seq_one_letter_code
_entity_poly.pdbx_strand_id
1 'polypeptide(L)'
;MANVKPFRTIRPSSALAAQVAALPYDVYNREEAAEKVKGHPLSFLNIDRPETQFDPSMDMYADCVYEKAKEMLDREIAEGVFVQDEQKCYYLYELTMNGRTQTGITACVSIDDYLHQVVKKHEDTRAEKEQDRIRHVDVCSAQTGPIFLTYRTNPILSYIVCHVKEELPVYDFEAEDGIQHRVWIVNDDLAVAAIEKAFAAVDALYIADGHHRAASAFKVGMKRRRTHPAYNGTEEFNYFLAVLFPEEELKIMDYNRLVKSLNGWSKEDFLERIRRDFTVEYVGKKAVYPSQKGEFGMYLEHEWYKLTVHPDKTSDDPVDGLDVSILQMNLLDPVLGIEDPRTDENIEFVGGIRGLGELEKRCHEDMAAAFSMYPTSIQELLAVADAGRLMPPKSTWFEPKLRSGLFIHQIEK
;
A
#
# COMPACT_ATOMS: atom_id res chain seq x y z
N MET A 1 -19.04 6.20 -12.03
CA MET A 1 -18.12 6.83 -12.98
C MET A 1 -17.13 7.64 -12.19
N ALA A 2 -15.85 7.38 -12.38
CA ALA A 2 -14.78 7.95 -11.54
C ALA A 2 -14.51 9.43 -11.92
N ASN A 3 -14.37 10.27 -10.89
CA ASN A 3 -14.02 11.68 -11.04
C ASN A 3 -12.52 11.88 -10.68
N VAL A 4 -11.69 11.81 -11.73
CA VAL A 4 -10.23 11.89 -11.65
C VAL A 4 -9.78 13.17 -12.37
N LYS A 5 -9.03 14.04 -11.66
CA LYS A 5 -8.69 15.39 -12.12
C LYS A 5 -7.18 15.61 -12.20
N PRO A 6 -6.71 16.42 -13.16
CA PRO A 6 -5.37 16.95 -13.15
C PRO A 6 -5.21 17.95 -11.99
N PHE A 7 -4.00 18.12 -11.51
CA PHE A 7 -3.71 19.00 -10.39
C PHE A 7 -2.36 19.72 -10.55
N ARG A 8 -2.14 20.75 -9.75
CA ARG A 8 -0.86 21.45 -9.68
C ARG A 8 -0.03 20.86 -8.55
N THR A 9 0.82 19.88 -8.87
CA THR A 9 1.66 19.29 -7.83
C THR A 9 2.72 20.26 -7.33
N ILE A 10 3.04 20.15 -6.05
CA ILE A 10 4.32 20.57 -5.50
C ILE A 10 5.22 19.34 -5.58
N ARG A 11 6.38 19.45 -6.22
CA ARG A 11 7.28 18.34 -6.50
C ARG A 11 8.75 18.77 -6.38
N PRO A 12 9.68 17.85 -6.11
CA PRO A 12 11.10 18.17 -6.04
C PRO A 12 11.60 18.79 -7.35
N SER A 13 12.58 19.67 -7.26
CA SER A 13 13.37 20.03 -8.45
C SER A 13 14.05 18.78 -9.01
N SER A 14 14.22 18.69 -10.34
CA SER A 14 14.69 17.45 -11.00
C SER A 14 16.04 16.96 -10.47
N ALA A 15 16.90 17.87 -10.03
CA ALA A 15 18.20 17.55 -9.47
C ALA A 15 18.12 16.89 -8.06
N LEU A 16 17.02 17.07 -7.34
CA LEU A 16 16.86 16.64 -5.96
C LEU A 16 15.88 15.46 -5.79
N ALA A 17 15.18 15.06 -6.85
CA ALA A 17 14.12 14.04 -6.76
C ALA A 17 14.59 12.74 -6.10
N ALA A 18 15.78 12.24 -6.45
CA ALA A 18 16.35 11.03 -5.87
C ALA A 18 16.68 11.17 -4.37
N GLN A 19 17.04 12.37 -3.91
CA GLN A 19 17.38 12.63 -2.51
C GLN A 19 16.14 12.85 -1.64
N VAL A 20 15.06 13.32 -2.26
CA VAL A 20 13.77 13.60 -1.60
C VAL A 20 12.92 12.34 -1.48
N ALA A 21 12.85 11.53 -2.55
CA ALA A 21 11.97 10.37 -2.62
C ALA A 21 12.19 9.40 -1.45
N ALA A 22 11.15 9.15 -0.67
CA ALA A 22 11.20 8.28 0.50
C ALA A 22 10.15 7.18 0.44
N LEU A 23 10.41 6.03 1.07
CA LEU A 23 9.38 5.02 1.30
C LEU A 23 8.26 5.59 2.18
N PRO A 24 7.03 5.07 2.07
CA PRO A 24 5.91 5.53 2.88
C PRO A 24 6.19 5.46 4.39
N TYR A 25 5.58 6.35 5.14
CA TYR A 25 5.76 6.54 6.58
C TYR A 25 5.59 5.26 7.41
N ASP A 26 4.79 4.31 6.96
CA ASP A 26 4.40 3.08 7.66
C ASP A 26 5.30 1.87 7.38
N VAL A 27 6.32 2.05 6.54
CA VAL A 27 7.33 1.01 6.24
C VAL A 27 8.29 0.84 7.41
N TYR A 28 8.56 1.91 8.16
CA TYR A 28 9.53 1.93 9.24
C TYR A 28 8.86 2.06 10.62
N ASN A 29 9.40 1.36 11.62
CA ASN A 29 9.14 1.70 13.01
C ASN A 29 9.87 3.02 13.37
N ARG A 30 9.71 3.50 14.61
CA ARG A 30 10.28 4.78 15.05
C ARG A 30 11.80 4.81 15.01
N GLU A 31 12.42 3.75 15.48
CA GLU A 31 13.89 3.64 15.57
C GLU A 31 14.50 3.52 14.17
N GLU A 32 13.92 2.68 13.32
CA GLU A 32 14.31 2.52 11.92
C GLU A 32 14.17 3.84 11.14
N ALA A 33 13.08 4.58 11.34
CA ALA A 33 12.87 5.89 10.71
C ALA A 33 13.94 6.89 11.15
N ALA A 34 14.24 6.95 12.45
CA ALA A 34 15.28 7.83 12.99
C ALA A 34 16.67 7.50 12.44
N GLU A 35 16.99 6.21 12.27
CA GLU A 35 18.24 5.79 11.64
C GLU A 35 18.29 6.13 10.16
N LYS A 36 17.18 5.92 9.43
CA LYS A 36 17.09 6.14 7.98
C LYS A 36 17.25 7.60 7.57
N VAL A 37 16.86 8.55 8.42
CA VAL A 37 17.01 9.99 8.11
C VAL A 37 18.42 10.54 8.44
N LYS A 38 19.25 9.80 9.16
CA LYS A 38 20.61 10.24 9.50
C LYS A 38 21.45 10.43 8.23
N GLY A 39 21.97 11.64 8.05
CA GLY A 39 22.74 11.98 6.86
C GLY A 39 21.92 12.26 5.60
N HIS A 40 20.58 12.15 5.68
CA HIS A 40 19.65 12.42 4.57
C HIS A 40 18.70 13.59 4.87
N PRO A 41 19.22 14.84 4.95
CA PRO A 41 18.43 16.00 5.40
C PRO A 41 17.26 16.35 4.45
N LEU A 42 17.34 15.97 3.18
CA LEU A 42 16.29 16.22 2.18
C LEU A 42 15.30 15.05 2.04
N SER A 43 15.56 13.90 2.69
CA SER A 43 14.64 12.78 2.63
C SER A 43 13.25 13.18 3.11
N PHE A 44 12.24 12.94 2.29
CA PHE A 44 10.85 13.26 2.63
C PHE A 44 10.35 12.53 3.89
N LEU A 45 11.04 11.47 4.31
CA LEU A 45 10.75 10.77 5.56
C LEU A 45 10.85 11.71 6.78
N ASN A 46 11.68 12.75 6.73
CA ASN A 46 11.75 13.79 7.76
C ASN A 46 10.41 14.52 7.95
N ILE A 47 9.66 14.74 6.88
CA ILE A 47 8.35 15.40 6.87
C ILE A 47 7.23 14.40 7.18
N ASP A 48 7.29 13.19 6.63
CA ASP A 48 6.27 12.14 6.87
C ASP A 48 6.36 11.54 8.28
N ARG A 49 7.56 11.54 8.90
CA ARG A 49 7.89 11.06 10.24
C ARG A 49 8.61 12.16 11.04
N PRO A 50 7.92 13.30 11.31
CA PRO A 50 8.54 14.50 11.89
C PRO A 50 9.04 14.28 13.32
N GLU A 51 8.58 13.26 14.03
CA GLU A 51 9.12 12.87 15.34
C GLU A 51 10.60 12.47 15.31
N THR A 52 11.14 12.16 14.12
CA THR A 52 12.59 11.92 13.94
C THR A 52 13.45 13.15 14.22
N GLN A 53 12.84 14.33 14.27
CA GLN A 53 13.50 15.61 14.56
C GLN A 53 13.54 15.95 16.05
N PHE A 54 12.99 15.10 16.90
CA PHE A 54 12.87 15.31 18.35
C PHE A 54 13.61 14.22 19.15
N ASP A 55 13.74 14.46 20.45
CA ASP A 55 14.27 13.44 21.37
C ASP A 55 13.37 12.18 21.33
N PRO A 56 13.97 10.97 21.40
CA PRO A 56 13.22 9.71 21.39
C PRO A 56 12.13 9.58 22.47
N SER A 57 12.22 10.34 23.57
CA SER A 57 11.22 10.36 24.65
C SER A 57 10.00 11.24 24.31
N MET A 58 10.07 12.07 23.25
CA MET A 58 8.94 12.92 22.83
C MET A 58 7.76 12.05 22.40
N ASP A 59 6.56 12.43 22.80
CA ASP A 59 5.33 11.84 22.26
C ASP A 59 5.24 12.15 20.75
N MET A 60 5.30 11.07 19.94
CA MET A 60 5.25 11.19 18.47
C MET A 60 3.92 11.78 17.95
N TYR A 61 2.90 11.84 18.79
CA TYR A 61 1.59 12.40 18.47
C TYR A 61 1.36 13.78 19.09
N ALA A 62 2.38 14.43 19.64
CA ALA A 62 2.27 15.80 20.15
C ALA A 62 2.02 16.82 19.02
N ASP A 63 1.32 17.92 19.29
CA ASP A 63 0.98 18.93 18.28
C ASP A 63 2.23 19.52 17.64
N CYS A 64 3.28 19.81 18.42
CA CYS A 64 4.54 20.36 17.91
C CYS A 64 5.24 19.45 16.86
N VAL A 65 4.97 18.15 16.87
CA VAL A 65 5.50 17.20 15.89
C VAL A 65 4.88 17.47 14.52
N TYR A 66 3.56 17.66 14.45
CA TYR A 66 2.89 17.99 13.18
C TYR A 66 3.19 19.43 12.71
N GLU A 67 3.33 20.37 13.63
CA GLU A 67 3.78 21.74 13.33
C GLU A 67 5.18 21.72 12.71
N LYS A 68 6.05 20.81 13.18
CA LYS A 68 7.39 20.62 12.60
C LYS A 68 7.34 20.09 11.16
N ALA A 69 6.45 19.17 10.85
CA ALA A 69 6.24 18.70 9.47
C ALA A 69 5.88 19.86 8.55
N LYS A 70 4.93 20.71 8.99
CA LYS A 70 4.54 21.91 8.21
C LYS A 70 5.69 22.90 8.06
N GLU A 71 6.40 23.21 9.15
CA GLU A 71 7.57 24.12 9.12
C GLU A 71 8.62 23.65 8.10
N MET A 72 8.92 22.35 8.10
CA MET A 72 9.91 21.77 7.19
C MET A 72 9.42 21.83 5.73
N LEU A 73 8.18 21.46 5.47
CA LEU A 73 7.58 21.52 4.13
C LEU A 73 7.59 22.98 3.60
N ASP A 74 7.12 23.91 4.38
CA ASP A 74 7.08 25.33 3.99
C ASP A 74 8.48 25.90 3.72
N ARG A 75 9.46 25.55 4.56
CA ARG A 75 10.87 25.93 4.38
C ARG A 75 11.45 25.36 3.09
N GLU A 76 11.27 24.08 2.83
CA GLU A 76 11.83 23.42 1.65
C GLU A 76 11.18 23.92 0.34
N ILE A 77 9.92 24.34 0.39
CA ILE A 77 9.28 25.05 -0.72
C ILE A 77 9.94 26.44 -0.90
N ALA A 78 10.14 27.19 0.17
CA ALA A 78 10.75 28.52 0.10
C ALA A 78 12.21 28.50 -0.37
N GLU A 79 12.96 27.45 -0.02
CA GLU A 79 14.35 27.22 -0.43
C GLU A 79 14.49 26.66 -1.85
N GLY A 80 13.39 26.33 -2.53
CA GLY A 80 13.38 25.79 -3.90
C GLY A 80 13.78 24.32 -4.00
N VAL A 81 13.75 23.57 -2.90
CA VAL A 81 13.84 22.10 -2.93
C VAL A 81 12.63 21.56 -3.68
N PHE A 82 11.45 22.11 -3.38
CA PHE A 82 10.21 21.85 -4.09
C PHE A 82 9.81 23.03 -4.97
N VAL A 83 9.24 22.69 -6.13
CA VAL A 83 8.66 23.64 -7.08
C VAL A 83 7.19 23.28 -7.32
N GLN A 84 6.34 24.30 -7.51
CA GLN A 84 4.94 24.08 -7.88
C GLN A 84 4.77 24.24 -9.38
N ASP A 85 4.13 23.27 -10.04
CA ASP A 85 3.82 23.39 -11.47
C ASP A 85 2.81 24.51 -11.73
N GLU A 86 2.97 25.22 -12.86
CA GLU A 86 2.16 26.41 -13.18
C GLU A 86 0.73 26.05 -13.56
N GLN A 87 0.53 24.92 -14.24
CA GLN A 87 -0.77 24.47 -14.71
C GLN A 87 -1.17 23.11 -14.11
N LYS A 88 -2.45 22.77 -14.18
CA LYS A 88 -2.95 21.46 -13.76
C LYS A 88 -2.57 20.41 -14.78
N CYS A 89 -1.84 19.38 -14.35
CA CYS A 89 -1.34 18.28 -15.17
C CYS A 89 -1.77 16.92 -14.60
N TYR A 90 -1.75 15.89 -15.43
CA TYR A 90 -1.55 14.52 -14.98
C TYR A 90 -0.06 14.22 -15.02
N TYR A 91 0.34 13.15 -14.32
CA TYR A 91 1.72 12.66 -14.36
C TYR A 91 1.70 11.17 -14.59
N LEU A 92 2.68 10.66 -15.33
CA LEU A 92 2.94 9.22 -15.32
C LEU A 92 4.01 8.93 -14.29
N TYR A 93 3.78 7.94 -13.47
CA TYR A 93 4.76 7.44 -12.52
C TYR A 93 5.03 5.97 -12.79
N GLU A 94 6.24 5.68 -13.22
CA GLU A 94 6.71 4.35 -13.55
C GLU A 94 7.71 3.85 -12.52
N LEU A 95 7.54 2.60 -12.12
CA LEU A 95 8.44 1.89 -11.22
C LEU A 95 8.89 0.59 -11.90
N THR A 96 10.21 0.33 -11.89
CA THR A 96 10.78 -0.93 -12.38
C THR A 96 11.52 -1.63 -11.26
N MET A 97 11.09 -2.85 -10.93
CA MET A 97 11.68 -3.71 -9.91
C MET A 97 11.96 -5.10 -10.51
N ASN A 98 13.21 -5.57 -10.41
CA ASN A 98 13.61 -6.89 -10.93
C ASN A 98 13.22 -7.13 -12.40
N GLY A 99 13.36 -6.10 -13.25
CA GLY A 99 13.04 -6.15 -14.68
C GLY A 99 11.53 -6.07 -15.00
N ARG A 100 10.66 -5.98 -14.00
CA ARG A 100 9.24 -5.77 -14.19
C ARG A 100 8.88 -4.31 -13.98
N THR A 101 8.19 -3.74 -14.96
CA THR A 101 7.76 -2.34 -14.97
C THR A 101 6.25 -2.24 -14.75
N GLN A 102 5.83 -1.24 -13.97
CA GLN A 102 4.45 -0.82 -13.83
C GLN A 102 4.35 0.70 -13.95
N THR A 103 3.35 1.20 -14.68
CA THR A 103 3.16 2.63 -14.94
C THR A 103 1.76 3.06 -14.52
N GLY A 104 1.67 4.01 -13.60
CA GLY A 104 0.41 4.57 -13.14
C GLY A 104 0.24 6.04 -13.54
N ILE A 105 -1.01 6.49 -13.58
CA ILE A 105 -1.37 7.89 -13.79
C ILE A 105 -1.53 8.54 -12.42
N THR A 106 -0.70 9.54 -12.11
CA THR A 106 -0.82 10.34 -10.88
C THR A 106 -1.81 11.46 -11.10
N ALA A 107 -2.78 11.55 -10.20
CA ALA A 107 -3.93 12.45 -10.31
C ALA A 107 -4.56 12.74 -8.95
N CYS A 108 -5.57 13.61 -8.94
CA CYS A 108 -6.44 13.82 -7.80
C CYS A 108 -7.81 13.18 -8.02
N VAL A 109 -8.27 12.37 -7.06
CA VAL A 109 -9.53 11.63 -7.11
C VAL A 109 -10.53 12.23 -6.13
N SER A 110 -11.80 12.34 -6.51
CA SER A 110 -12.84 12.95 -5.69
C SER A 110 -13.07 12.18 -4.38
N ILE A 111 -13.18 12.92 -3.26
CA ILE A 111 -13.60 12.35 -1.97
C ILE A 111 -15.06 11.86 -2.02
N ASP A 112 -15.88 12.38 -2.92
CA ASP A 112 -17.25 11.89 -3.11
C ASP A 112 -17.27 10.49 -3.76
N ASP A 113 -16.27 10.17 -4.60
CA ASP A 113 -16.11 8.81 -5.14
C ASP A 113 -15.80 7.80 -4.04
N TYR A 114 -15.04 8.21 -3.00
CA TYR A 114 -14.82 7.39 -1.80
C TYR A 114 -16.11 7.25 -0.97
N LEU A 115 -16.86 8.33 -0.79
CA LEU A 115 -18.12 8.35 -0.06
C LEU A 115 -19.18 7.44 -0.71
N HIS A 116 -19.29 7.49 -2.03
CA HIS A 116 -20.29 6.75 -2.80
C HIS A 116 -19.80 5.38 -3.29
N GLN A 117 -18.66 4.89 -2.79
CA GLN A 117 -18.09 3.59 -3.12
C GLN A 117 -17.76 3.39 -4.62
N VAL A 118 -17.52 4.47 -5.36
CA VAL A 118 -16.85 4.41 -6.66
C VAL A 118 -15.38 4.05 -6.44
N VAL A 119 -14.75 4.61 -5.39
CA VAL A 119 -13.46 4.11 -4.85
C VAL A 119 -13.76 3.06 -3.80
N LYS A 120 -13.50 1.81 -4.13
CA LYS A 120 -13.80 0.63 -3.31
C LYS A 120 -12.61 0.26 -2.44
N LYS A 121 -12.90 -0.12 -1.21
CA LYS A 121 -11.93 -0.62 -0.23
C LYS A 121 -12.08 -2.13 -0.04
N HIS A 122 -11.00 -2.78 0.38
CA HIS A 122 -10.99 -4.19 0.75
C HIS A 122 -10.38 -4.45 2.13
N GLU A 123 -9.97 -3.40 2.85
CA GLU A 123 -9.39 -3.48 4.19
C GLU A 123 -9.96 -2.37 5.09
N ASP A 124 -10.13 -2.67 6.40
CA ASP A 124 -10.49 -1.68 7.40
C ASP A 124 -9.28 -0.89 7.90
N THR A 125 -9.54 0.35 8.31
CA THR A 125 -8.53 1.23 8.89
C THR A 125 -8.49 1.10 10.41
N ARG A 126 -7.28 1.23 11.00
CA ARG A 126 -7.09 1.34 12.44
C ARG A 126 -7.25 2.80 12.85
N ALA A 127 -8.11 3.06 13.85
CA ALA A 127 -8.46 4.41 14.28
C ALA A 127 -7.25 5.27 14.68
N GLU A 128 -6.27 4.70 15.37
CA GLU A 128 -5.06 5.40 15.81
C GLU A 128 -4.22 5.89 14.61
N LYS A 129 -3.90 4.99 13.66
CA LYS A 129 -3.13 5.34 12.46
C LYS A 129 -3.87 6.32 11.55
N GLU A 130 -5.18 6.20 11.49
CA GLU A 130 -6.02 7.12 10.75
C GLU A 130 -6.00 8.51 11.38
N GLN A 131 -6.13 8.61 12.71
CA GLN A 131 -6.08 9.87 13.43
C GLN A 131 -4.74 10.59 13.28
N ASP A 132 -3.64 9.85 13.29
CA ASP A 132 -2.30 10.37 13.00
C ASP A 132 -2.25 11.04 11.62
N ARG A 133 -2.71 10.34 10.59
CA ARG A 133 -2.68 10.89 9.23
C ARG A 133 -3.66 12.04 9.02
N ILE A 134 -4.83 12.03 9.69
CA ILE A 134 -5.75 13.17 9.69
C ILE A 134 -5.04 14.42 10.21
N ARG A 135 -4.34 14.33 11.34
CA ARG A 135 -3.62 15.47 11.92
C ARG A 135 -2.50 15.95 11.02
N HIS A 136 -1.72 15.03 10.45
CA HIS A 136 -0.63 15.37 9.54
C HIS A 136 -1.15 16.13 8.31
N VAL A 137 -2.16 15.59 7.60
CA VAL A 137 -2.75 16.23 6.42
C VAL A 137 -3.40 17.57 6.77
N ASP A 138 -4.08 17.65 7.90
CA ASP A 138 -4.79 18.86 8.33
C ASP A 138 -3.83 19.99 8.67
N VAL A 139 -2.75 19.73 9.40
CA VAL A 139 -1.74 20.72 9.77
C VAL A 139 -0.89 21.14 8.58
N CYS A 140 -0.43 20.20 7.77
CA CYS A 140 0.34 20.51 6.56
C CYS A 140 -0.50 21.19 5.47
N SER A 141 -1.84 21.10 5.55
CA SER A 141 -2.77 21.46 4.47
C SER A 141 -2.37 20.84 3.12
N ALA A 142 -1.79 19.64 3.16
CA ALA A 142 -1.27 18.94 2.01
C ALA A 142 -1.33 17.41 2.19
N GLN A 143 -1.47 16.71 1.10
CA GLN A 143 -1.33 15.25 1.02
C GLN A 143 0.05 14.94 0.44
N THR A 144 0.87 14.24 1.18
CA THR A 144 2.31 14.09 0.96
C THR A 144 2.71 12.73 0.40
N GLY A 145 1.82 11.73 0.51
CA GLY A 145 2.03 10.40 -0.01
C GLY A 145 0.82 9.93 -0.83
N PRO A 146 1.03 9.50 -2.09
CA PRO A 146 -0.07 9.09 -2.96
C PRO A 146 -0.74 7.82 -2.46
N ILE A 147 -2.06 7.74 -2.67
CA ILE A 147 -2.84 6.52 -2.48
C ILE A 147 -2.63 5.65 -3.71
N PHE A 148 -2.40 4.36 -3.52
CA PHE A 148 -2.21 3.41 -4.58
C PHE A 148 -3.58 2.84 -5.00
N LEU A 149 -4.08 3.27 -6.16
CA LEU A 149 -5.33 2.80 -6.73
C LEU A 149 -5.09 1.90 -7.93
N THR A 150 -6.07 1.05 -8.22
CA THR A 150 -6.12 0.29 -9.46
C THR A 150 -7.50 0.42 -10.12
N TYR A 151 -7.55 0.17 -11.42
CA TYR A 151 -8.76 0.17 -12.22
C TYR A 151 -8.70 -0.95 -13.27
N ARG A 152 -9.88 -1.41 -13.71
CA ARG A 152 -9.96 -2.37 -14.82
C ARG A 152 -9.45 -1.75 -16.10
N THR A 153 -8.57 -2.45 -16.79
CA THR A 153 -7.84 -1.94 -17.96
C THR A 153 -8.73 -1.17 -18.92
N ASN A 154 -8.26 0.01 -19.31
CA ASN A 154 -8.92 0.89 -20.27
C ASN A 154 -7.97 1.15 -21.47
N PRO A 155 -8.33 0.72 -22.70
CA PRO A 155 -7.43 0.82 -23.86
C PRO A 155 -7.04 2.26 -24.22
N ILE A 156 -7.90 3.24 -23.94
CA ILE A 156 -7.61 4.66 -24.22
C ILE A 156 -6.50 5.15 -23.28
N LEU A 157 -6.61 4.84 -21.98
CA LEU A 157 -5.58 5.20 -21.01
C LEU A 157 -4.25 4.50 -21.34
N SER A 158 -4.28 3.21 -21.67
CA SER A 158 -3.08 2.46 -22.06
C SER A 158 -2.40 3.07 -23.29
N TYR A 159 -3.18 3.48 -24.30
CA TYR A 159 -2.64 4.16 -25.50
C TYR A 159 -1.94 5.48 -25.14
N ILE A 160 -2.60 6.33 -24.32
CA ILE A 160 -2.03 7.62 -23.90
C ILE A 160 -0.74 7.40 -23.11
N VAL A 161 -0.74 6.46 -22.15
CA VAL A 161 0.46 6.12 -21.38
C VAL A 161 1.62 5.71 -22.28
N CYS A 162 1.39 4.82 -23.26
CA CYS A 162 2.41 4.42 -24.20
C CYS A 162 2.99 5.60 -25.00
N HIS A 163 2.11 6.50 -25.47
CA HIS A 163 2.54 7.65 -26.28
C HIS A 163 3.34 8.66 -25.46
N VAL A 164 2.90 9.00 -24.24
CA VAL A 164 3.60 9.93 -23.35
C VAL A 164 5.00 9.41 -22.97
N LYS A 165 5.19 8.11 -22.85
CA LYS A 165 6.48 7.49 -22.53
C LYS A 165 7.51 7.55 -23.67
N GLU A 166 7.12 7.97 -24.87
CA GLU A 166 8.06 8.27 -25.97
C GLU A 166 8.85 9.55 -25.72
N GLU A 167 8.34 10.44 -24.85
CA GLU A 167 9.01 11.66 -24.43
C GLU A 167 10.04 11.42 -23.32
N LEU A 168 10.91 12.41 -23.09
CA LEU A 168 11.88 12.34 -22.01
C LEU A 168 11.19 12.53 -20.63
N PRO A 169 11.48 11.68 -19.64
CA PRO A 169 10.95 11.85 -18.31
C PRO A 169 11.56 13.07 -17.60
N VAL A 170 10.77 13.70 -16.72
CA VAL A 170 11.26 14.77 -15.85
C VAL A 170 12.10 14.22 -14.70
N TYR A 171 11.86 12.99 -14.29
CA TYR A 171 12.70 12.21 -13.37
C TYR A 171 13.03 10.86 -13.98
N ASP A 172 14.29 10.45 -13.81
CA ASP A 172 14.78 9.11 -14.11
C ASP A 172 15.94 8.81 -13.15
N PHE A 173 15.66 8.02 -12.09
CA PHE A 173 16.65 7.68 -11.09
C PHE A 173 16.41 6.31 -10.49
N GLU A 174 17.48 5.68 -10.03
CA GLU A 174 17.43 4.45 -9.24
C GLU A 174 17.55 4.79 -7.75
N ALA A 175 16.64 4.25 -6.94
CA ALA A 175 16.66 4.40 -5.49
C ALA A 175 17.62 3.37 -4.84
N GLU A 176 17.96 3.57 -3.56
CA GLU A 176 18.90 2.70 -2.82
C GLU A 176 18.49 1.22 -2.80
N ASP A 177 17.22 0.92 -2.91
CA ASP A 177 16.67 -0.44 -2.97
C ASP A 177 16.68 -1.05 -4.38
N GLY A 178 17.34 -0.39 -5.35
CA GLY A 178 17.47 -0.87 -6.73
C GLY A 178 16.21 -0.70 -7.58
N ILE A 179 15.22 0.05 -7.10
CA ILE A 179 14.00 0.33 -7.87
C ILE A 179 14.23 1.57 -8.71
N GLN A 180 13.99 1.45 -10.03
CA GLN A 180 14.02 2.56 -10.96
C GLN A 180 12.71 3.33 -10.88
N HIS A 181 12.80 4.65 -10.79
CA HIS A 181 11.67 5.57 -10.77
C HIS A 181 11.75 6.54 -11.95
N ARG A 182 10.68 6.61 -12.74
CA ARG A 182 10.54 7.58 -13.83
C ARG A 182 9.24 8.34 -13.71
N VAL A 183 9.27 9.62 -14.05
CA VAL A 183 8.08 10.48 -14.05
C VAL A 183 8.02 11.30 -15.32
N TRP A 184 6.84 11.39 -15.94
CA TRP A 184 6.54 12.27 -17.07
C TRP A 184 5.43 13.23 -16.68
N ILE A 185 5.46 14.44 -17.23
CA ILE A 185 4.41 15.45 -17.05
C ILE A 185 3.49 15.37 -18.27
N VAL A 186 2.19 15.20 -18.04
CA VAL A 186 1.17 15.19 -19.09
C VAL A 186 0.43 16.52 -19.04
N ASN A 187 0.87 17.48 -19.85
CA ASN A 187 0.37 18.85 -19.87
C ASN A 187 -0.20 19.29 -21.23
N ASP A 188 -0.23 18.39 -22.22
CA ASP A 188 -0.92 18.62 -23.48
C ASP A 188 -2.44 18.64 -23.25
N ASP A 189 -3.13 19.67 -23.69
CA ASP A 189 -4.57 19.86 -23.44
C ASP A 189 -5.43 18.73 -23.99
N LEU A 190 -5.05 18.12 -25.11
CA LEU A 190 -5.79 17.01 -25.71
C LEU A 190 -5.60 15.72 -24.90
N ALA A 191 -4.37 15.44 -24.48
CA ALA A 191 -4.07 14.30 -23.63
C ALA A 191 -4.74 14.44 -22.26
N VAL A 192 -4.71 15.62 -21.65
CA VAL A 192 -5.39 15.92 -20.38
C VAL A 192 -6.89 15.69 -20.49
N ALA A 193 -7.55 16.25 -21.53
CA ALA A 193 -8.97 16.06 -21.75
C ALA A 193 -9.36 14.61 -22.07
N ALA A 194 -8.49 13.88 -22.78
CA ALA A 194 -8.71 12.47 -23.10
C ALA A 194 -8.61 11.58 -21.86
N ILE A 195 -7.63 11.82 -20.96
CA ILE A 195 -7.48 11.10 -19.69
C ILE A 195 -8.72 11.34 -18.80
N GLU A 196 -9.13 12.61 -18.63
CA GLU A 196 -10.30 12.95 -17.84
C GLU A 196 -11.56 12.25 -18.35
N LYS A 197 -11.79 12.29 -19.66
CA LYS A 197 -12.92 11.62 -20.31
C LYS A 197 -12.87 10.10 -20.18
N ALA A 198 -11.66 9.50 -20.29
CA ALA A 198 -11.49 8.06 -20.17
C ALA A 198 -11.78 7.59 -18.73
N PHE A 199 -11.32 8.30 -17.70
CA PHE A 199 -11.66 7.97 -16.31
C PHE A 199 -13.15 8.19 -16.01
N ALA A 200 -13.79 9.18 -16.61
CA ALA A 200 -15.24 9.38 -16.46
C ALA A 200 -16.06 8.18 -17.01
N ALA A 201 -15.45 7.29 -17.79
CA ALA A 201 -16.08 6.04 -18.25
C ALA A 201 -15.68 4.81 -17.40
N VAL A 202 -14.82 4.98 -16.38
CA VAL A 202 -14.45 3.91 -15.44
C VAL A 202 -15.49 3.84 -14.33
N ASP A 203 -16.09 2.67 -14.14
CA ASP A 203 -17.18 2.47 -13.18
C ASP A 203 -16.71 2.45 -11.73
N ALA A 204 -15.53 1.89 -11.48
CA ALA A 204 -14.96 1.74 -10.14
C ALA A 204 -13.44 1.84 -10.14
N LEU A 205 -12.92 2.40 -9.06
CA LEU A 205 -11.52 2.39 -8.66
C LEU A 205 -11.37 1.53 -7.41
N TYR A 206 -10.22 0.93 -7.20
CA TYR A 206 -9.98 0.03 -6.07
C TYR A 206 -8.71 0.46 -5.33
N ILE A 207 -8.77 0.54 -4.01
CA ILE A 207 -7.58 0.84 -3.22
C ILE A 207 -6.71 -0.42 -3.20
N ALA A 208 -5.50 -0.33 -3.76
CA ALA A 208 -4.50 -1.39 -3.67
C ALA A 208 -3.69 -1.25 -2.36
N ASP A 209 -3.23 -0.03 -2.05
CA ASP A 209 -2.52 0.29 -0.81
C ASP A 209 -2.83 1.73 -0.36
N GLY A 210 -2.72 2.00 0.95
CA GLY A 210 -2.98 3.32 1.51
C GLY A 210 -4.40 3.56 1.99
N HIS A 211 -5.10 2.56 2.50
CA HIS A 211 -6.45 2.70 3.07
C HIS A 211 -6.53 3.78 4.15
N HIS A 212 -5.52 3.88 5.05
CA HIS A 212 -5.46 4.93 6.07
C HIS A 212 -5.30 6.32 5.46
N ARG A 213 -4.50 6.46 4.39
CA ARG A 213 -4.34 7.73 3.65
C ARG A 213 -5.65 8.15 2.98
N ALA A 214 -6.36 7.23 2.34
CA ALA A 214 -7.67 7.49 1.72
C ALA A 214 -8.72 7.93 2.74
N ALA A 215 -8.86 7.20 3.84
CA ALA A 215 -9.80 7.53 4.91
C ALA A 215 -9.47 8.89 5.56
N SER A 216 -8.19 9.19 5.79
CA SER A 216 -7.74 10.46 6.36
C SER A 216 -8.02 11.64 5.42
N ALA A 217 -7.67 11.50 4.14
CA ALA A 217 -7.94 12.54 3.14
C ALA A 217 -9.44 12.83 3.02
N PHE A 218 -10.29 11.80 2.99
CA PHE A 218 -11.75 11.94 3.02
C PHE A 218 -12.22 12.72 4.25
N LYS A 219 -11.76 12.35 5.45
CA LYS A 219 -12.19 13.01 6.71
C LYS A 219 -11.73 14.46 6.80
N VAL A 220 -10.52 14.76 6.34
CA VAL A 220 -10.02 16.15 6.28
C VAL A 220 -10.83 16.95 5.27
N GLY A 221 -11.10 16.45 4.08
CA GLY A 221 -11.95 17.10 3.08
C GLY A 221 -13.35 17.39 3.62
N MET A 222 -13.97 16.43 4.30
CA MET A 222 -15.28 16.63 4.97
C MET A 222 -15.21 17.66 6.10
N LYS A 223 -14.10 17.74 6.85
CA LYS A 223 -13.85 18.80 7.83
C LYS A 223 -13.79 20.17 7.15
N ARG A 224 -13.02 20.30 6.05
CA ARG A 224 -12.92 21.55 5.26
C ARG A 224 -14.28 22.00 4.72
N ARG A 225 -15.09 21.09 4.17
CA ARG A 225 -16.47 21.40 3.73
C ARG A 225 -17.33 22.02 4.83
N ARG A 226 -17.19 21.57 6.07
CA ARG A 226 -17.94 22.12 7.22
C ARG A 226 -17.49 23.53 7.58
N THR A 227 -16.20 23.82 7.44
CA THR A 227 -15.63 25.15 7.72
C THR A 227 -15.77 26.13 6.56
N HIS A 228 -16.04 25.63 5.35
CA HIS A 228 -16.22 26.40 4.13
C HIS A 228 -17.59 26.12 3.50
N PRO A 229 -18.70 26.56 4.12
CA PRO A 229 -20.05 26.18 3.70
C PRO A 229 -20.41 26.68 2.29
N ALA A 230 -19.65 27.61 1.73
CA ALA A 230 -19.84 28.11 0.36
C ALA A 230 -19.01 27.32 -0.68
N TYR A 231 -18.43 26.15 -0.33
CA TYR A 231 -17.70 25.33 -1.29
C TYR A 231 -18.61 24.89 -2.45
N ASN A 232 -18.04 24.78 -3.64
CA ASN A 232 -18.77 24.42 -4.86
C ASN A 232 -18.32 23.10 -5.50
N GLY A 233 -17.36 22.39 -4.85
CA GLY A 233 -16.85 21.11 -5.30
C GLY A 233 -15.60 21.19 -6.17
N THR A 234 -15.12 22.41 -6.49
CA THR A 234 -13.90 22.59 -7.29
C THR A 234 -12.64 22.83 -6.44
N GLU A 235 -12.81 23.02 -5.13
CA GLU A 235 -11.73 23.25 -4.20
C GLU A 235 -10.87 21.98 -4.04
N GLU A 236 -9.56 22.16 -3.87
CA GLU A 236 -8.58 21.05 -3.82
C GLU A 236 -8.83 20.09 -2.66
N PHE A 237 -9.40 20.54 -1.54
CA PHE A 237 -9.77 19.64 -0.43
C PHE A 237 -10.91 18.65 -0.76
N ASN A 238 -11.59 18.79 -1.90
CA ASN A 238 -12.56 17.82 -2.40
C ASN A 238 -11.92 16.63 -3.12
N TYR A 239 -10.59 16.59 -3.19
CA TYR A 239 -9.85 15.57 -3.91
C TYR A 239 -8.71 15.02 -3.07
N PHE A 240 -8.27 13.81 -3.39
CA PHE A 240 -7.09 13.21 -2.79
C PHE A 240 -6.11 12.70 -3.83
N LEU A 241 -4.82 12.81 -3.47
CA LEU A 241 -3.69 12.40 -4.30
C LEU A 241 -3.64 10.88 -4.46
N ALA A 242 -3.57 10.40 -5.69
CA ALA A 242 -3.46 8.99 -6.00
C ALA A 242 -2.56 8.72 -7.21
N VAL A 243 -2.01 7.51 -7.28
CA VAL A 243 -1.47 6.91 -8.49
C VAL A 243 -2.35 5.74 -8.88
N LEU A 244 -2.89 5.78 -10.10
CA LEU A 244 -3.87 4.84 -10.61
C LEU A 244 -3.21 3.93 -11.65
N PHE A 245 -3.16 2.62 -11.39
CA PHE A 245 -2.57 1.62 -12.27
C PHE A 245 -3.66 0.74 -12.91
N PRO A 246 -3.49 0.33 -14.17
CA PRO A 246 -4.33 -0.73 -14.72
C PRO A 246 -4.07 -2.05 -13.98
N GLU A 247 -5.11 -2.83 -13.73
CA GLU A 247 -5.02 -4.06 -12.93
C GLU A 247 -3.99 -5.06 -13.45
N GLU A 248 -3.80 -5.11 -14.75
CA GLU A 248 -2.88 -6.03 -15.43
C GLU A 248 -1.39 -5.74 -15.16
N GLU A 249 -1.06 -4.51 -14.78
CA GLU A 249 0.31 -4.14 -14.42
C GLU A 249 0.64 -4.39 -12.95
N LEU A 250 -0.33 -4.76 -12.13
CA LEU A 250 -0.10 -4.98 -10.71
C LEU A 250 0.24 -6.44 -10.40
N LYS A 251 1.11 -6.60 -9.42
CA LYS A 251 1.44 -7.89 -8.84
C LYS A 251 1.33 -7.82 -7.33
N ILE A 252 0.50 -8.70 -6.78
CA ILE A 252 0.44 -8.93 -5.35
C ILE A 252 1.48 -10.00 -5.01
N MET A 253 2.26 -9.77 -3.98
CA MET A 253 3.19 -10.75 -3.41
C MET A 253 2.49 -11.52 -2.28
N ASP A 254 3.04 -12.67 -1.96
CA ASP A 254 2.63 -13.47 -0.83
C ASP A 254 2.79 -12.70 0.49
N TYR A 255 1.87 -12.92 1.42
CA TYR A 255 1.96 -12.40 2.76
C TYR A 255 1.95 -13.58 3.71
N ASN A 256 3.12 -13.97 4.17
CA ASN A 256 3.39 -15.20 4.92
C ASN A 256 3.05 -15.01 6.41
N ARG A 257 2.82 -16.12 7.11
CA ARG A 257 2.46 -16.15 8.54
C ARG A 257 3.55 -16.85 9.34
N LEU A 258 3.80 -16.33 10.53
CA LEU A 258 4.65 -16.93 11.55
C LEU A 258 3.82 -17.13 12.81
N VAL A 259 3.98 -18.26 13.50
CA VAL A 259 3.31 -18.53 14.79
C VAL A 259 4.33 -18.85 15.87
N LYS A 260 4.14 -18.24 17.05
CA LYS A 260 5.08 -18.35 18.18
C LYS A 260 4.96 -19.66 18.94
N SER A 261 3.78 -20.27 18.91
CA SER A 261 3.54 -21.53 19.61
C SER A 261 2.58 -22.42 18.85
N LEU A 262 2.65 -23.73 19.09
CA LEU A 262 1.74 -24.73 18.55
C LEU A 262 0.53 -24.97 19.48
N ASN A 263 0.17 -24.00 20.32
CA ASN A 263 -0.96 -24.12 21.27
C ASN A 263 -0.86 -25.37 22.18
N GLY A 264 0.35 -25.73 22.58
CA GLY A 264 0.63 -26.88 23.46
C GLY A 264 0.64 -28.24 22.78
N TRP A 265 0.43 -28.30 21.46
CA TRP A 265 0.50 -29.57 20.73
C TRP A 265 1.94 -30.05 20.53
N SER A 266 2.16 -31.38 20.60
CA SER A 266 3.37 -31.99 20.05
C SER A 266 3.35 -31.89 18.51
N LYS A 267 4.52 -32.06 17.87
CA LYS A 267 4.60 -32.11 16.40
C LYS A 267 3.64 -33.15 15.81
N GLU A 268 3.62 -34.32 16.39
CA GLU A 268 2.80 -35.45 15.94
C GLU A 268 1.31 -35.13 16.05
N ASP A 269 0.88 -34.62 17.20
CA ASP A 269 -0.54 -34.25 17.42
C ASP A 269 -0.95 -33.07 16.52
N PHE A 270 -0.06 -32.12 16.32
CA PHE A 270 -0.29 -30.98 15.42
C PHE A 270 -0.47 -31.44 13.97
N LEU A 271 0.42 -32.29 13.47
CA LEU A 271 0.31 -32.86 12.12
C LEU A 271 -0.94 -33.71 11.96
N GLU A 272 -1.34 -34.49 12.96
CA GLU A 272 -2.58 -35.27 12.93
C GLU A 272 -3.82 -34.40 12.82
N ARG A 273 -3.85 -33.28 13.55
CA ARG A 273 -4.96 -32.32 13.49
C ARG A 273 -5.05 -31.63 12.13
N ILE A 274 -3.94 -31.21 11.56
CA ILE A 274 -3.91 -30.59 10.23
C ILE A 274 -4.41 -31.54 9.16
N ARG A 275 -4.12 -32.85 9.24
CA ARG A 275 -4.56 -33.85 8.27
C ARG A 275 -6.08 -34.03 8.17
N ARG A 276 -6.86 -33.44 9.07
CA ARG A 276 -8.33 -33.41 8.98
C ARG A 276 -8.84 -32.57 7.84
N ASP A 277 -8.13 -31.48 7.55
CA ASP A 277 -8.55 -30.46 6.60
C ASP A 277 -7.56 -30.25 5.44
N PHE A 278 -6.34 -30.82 5.57
CA PHE A 278 -5.28 -30.74 4.58
C PHE A 278 -4.60 -32.09 4.32
N THR A 279 -4.24 -32.30 3.08
CA THR A 279 -3.23 -33.35 2.75
C THR A 279 -1.86 -32.78 3.12
N VAL A 280 -1.10 -33.51 3.93
CA VAL A 280 0.23 -33.10 4.44
C VAL A 280 1.30 -33.97 3.80
N GLU A 281 2.15 -33.38 2.99
CA GLU A 281 3.28 -34.03 2.33
C GLU A 281 4.60 -33.55 2.95
N TYR A 282 5.46 -34.48 3.39
CA TYR A 282 6.78 -34.17 3.88
C TYR A 282 7.73 -33.87 2.71
N VAL A 283 8.44 -32.72 2.77
CA VAL A 283 9.36 -32.27 1.71
C VAL A 283 10.82 -32.26 2.20
N GLY A 284 11.05 -32.09 3.50
CA GLY A 284 12.39 -32.06 4.11
C GLY A 284 13.00 -30.65 4.13
N LYS A 285 14.23 -30.51 3.66
CA LYS A 285 14.99 -29.25 3.77
C LYS A 285 14.73 -28.25 2.64
N LYS A 286 14.02 -28.64 1.60
CA LYS A 286 13.76 -27.80 0.45
C LYS A 286 12.58 -26.89 0.75
N ALA A 287 12.79 -25.56 0.64
CA ALA A 287 11.72 -24.58 0.81
C ALA A 287 10.54 -24.82 -0.12
N VAL A 288 9.33 -24.69 0.42
CA VAL A 288 8.06 -24.92 -0.32
C VAL A 288 7.45 -23.59 -0.69
N TYR A 289 7.47 -23.28 -1.99
CA TYR A 289 6.69 -22.20 -2.59
C TYR A 289 5.37 -22.81 -3.10
N PRO A 290 4.21 -22.36 -2.59
CA PRO A 290 2.92 -22.78 -3.17
C PRO A 290 2.88 -22.45 -4.66
N SER A 291 2.40 -23.41 -5.47
CA SER A 291 2.35 -23.26 -6.93
C SER A 291 0.99 -22.83 -7.46
N GLN A 292 -0.03 -22.98 -6.64
CA GLN A 292 -1.41 -22.65 -6.98
C GLN A 292 -2.23 -22.39 -5.71
N LYS A 293 -3.40 -21.80 -5.90
CA LYS A 293 -4.40 -21.59 -4.86
C LYS A 293 -4.75 -22.91 -4.16
N GLY A 294 -4.93 -22.85 -2.83
CA GLY A 294 -5.20 -24.01 -1.98
C GLY A 294 -3.95 -24.80 -1.58
N GLU A 295 -2.77 -24.38 -2.00
CA GLU A 295 -1.49 -24.93 -1.52
C GLU A 295 -0.83 -23.97 -0.54
N PHE A 296 -0.17 -24.55 0.48
CA PHE A 296 0.61 -23.80 1.49
C PHE A 296 1.93 -24.55 1.74
N GLY A 297 2.99 -23.79 1.99
CA GLY A 297 4.18 -24.37 2.59
C GLY A 297 4.09 -24.23 4.11
N MET A 298 4.53 -25.22 4.85
CA MET A 298 4.66 -25.14 6.29
C MET A 298 6.09 -25.50 6.69
N TYR A 299 6.74 -24.62 7.44
CA TYR A 299 8.03 -24.88 8.06
C TYR A 299 7.84 -25.16 9.54
N LEU A 300 8.22 -26.37 9.97
CA LEU A 300 8.02 -26.87 11.32
C LEU A 300 9.25 -27.70 11.74
N GLU A 301 9.85 -27.40 12.89
CA GLU A 301 11.05 -28.08 13.43
C GLU A 301 12.14 -28.26 12.37
N HIS A 302 12.46 -27.15 11.67
CA HIS A 302 13.50 -27.09 10.65
C HIS A 302 13.29 -27.95 9.40
N GLU A 303 12.03 -28.31 9.11
CA GLU A 303 11.63 -29.11 7.95
C GLU A 303 10.41 -28.50 7.27
N TRP A 304 10.39 -28.63 5.95
CA TRP A 304 9.28 -28.17 5.13
C TRP A 304 8.27 -29.26 4.86
N TYR A 305 7.01 -28.87 4.89
CA TYR A 305 5.85 -29.66 4.51
C TYR A 305 5.05 -28.88 3.47
N LYS A 306 4.47 -29.60 2.50
CA LYS A 306 3.44 -29.05 1.61
C LYS A 306 2.08 -29.43 2.17
N LEU A 307 1.23 -28.44 2.32
CA LEU A 307 -0.17 -28.60 2.68
C LEU A 307 -1.02 -28.33 1.45
N THR A 308 -2.01 -29.19 1.20
CA THR A 308 -3.03 -28.97 0.16
C THR A 308 -4.39 -29.10 0.82
N VAL A 309 -5.20 -28.04 0.75
CA VAL A 309 -6.54 -28.04 1.35
C VAL A 309 -7.44 -29.09 0.71
N HIS A 310 -8.26 -29.77 1.51
CA HIS A 310 -9.24 -30.72 1.00
C HIS A 310 -10.34 -30.00 0.21
N PRO A 311 -10.88 -30.57 -0.88
CA PRO A 311 -11.88 -29.95 -1.74
C PRO A 311 -13.15 -29.48 -1.02
N ASP A 312 -13.57 -30.18 0.02
CA ASP A 312 -14.74 -29.84 0.85
C ASP A 312 -14.50 -28.65 1.80
N LYS A 313 -13.27 -28.16 1.88
CA LYS A 313 -12.85 -27.00 2.69
C LYS A 313 -12.60 -25.75 1.86
N THR A 314 -12.82 -25.80 0.56
CA THR A 314 -12.78 -24.65 -0.34
C THR A 314 -14.15 -24.00 -0.45
N SER A 315 -14.20 -22.72 -0.84
CA SER A 315 -15.43 -21.96 -1.01
C SER A 315 -15.39 -21.11 -2.27
N ASP A 316 -16.53 -20.93 -2.92
CA ASP A 316 -16.72 -20.00 -4.04
C ASP A 316 -17.05 -18.56 -3.54
N ASP A 317 -17.25 -18.38 -2.25
CA ASP A 317 -17.43 -17.04 -1.66
C ASP A 317 -16.16 -16.20 -1.83
N PRO A 318 -16.27 -14.95 -2.26
CA PRO A 318 -15.09 -14.11 -2.56
C PRO A 318 -14.16 -13.89 -1.36
N VAL A 319 -14.64 -13.99 -0.12
CA VAL A 319 -13.81 -13.83 1.08
C VAL A 319 -13.41 -15.19 1.66
N ASP A 320 -14.37 -16.08 1.86
CA ASP A 320 -14.12 -17.39 2.48
C ASP A 320 -13.28 -18.30 1.59
N GLY A 321 -13.33 -18.08 0.26
CA GLY A 321 -12.52 -18.78 -0.72
C GLY A 321 -11.07 -18.27 -0.85
N LEU A 322 -10.67 -17.21 -0.16
CA LEU A 322 -9.26 -16.76 -0.15
C LEU A 322 -8.38 -17.74 0.63
N ASP A 323 -7.18 -18.00 0.15
CA ASP A 323 -6.23 -18.87 0.85
C ASP A 323 -5.94 -18.41 2.28
N VAL A 324 -5.93 -17.12 2.51
CA VAL A 324 -5.79 -16.53 3.86
C VAL A 324 -6.96 -16.89 4.77
N SER A 325 -8.19 -16.94 4.23
CA SER A 325 -9.39 -17.35 4.96
C SER A 325 -9.42 -18.86 5.19
N ILE A 326 -9.03 -19.65 4.18
CA ILE A 326 -8.94 -21.10 4.26
C ILE A 326 -7.95 -21.50 5.37
N LEU A 327 -6.75 -20.89 5.40
CA LEU A 327 -5.77 -21.17 6.45
C LEU A 327 -6.29 -20.75 7.82
N GLN A 328 -6.94 -19.58 7.92
CA GLN A 328 -7.54 -19.07 9.17
C GLN A 328 -8.59 -20.05 9.72
N MET A 329 -9.59 -20.42 8.92
CA MET A 329 -10.75 -21.18 9.36
C MET A 329 -10.44 -22.66 9.62
N ASN A 330 -9.43 -23.24 8.96
CA ASN A 330 -9.15 -24.66 9.05
C ASN A 330 -7.87 -25.01 9.82
N LEU A 331 -7.02 -24.00 10.15
CA LEU A 331 -5.78 -24.25 10.88
C LEU A 331 -5.50 -23.24 12.00
N LEU A 332 -5.46 -21.93 11.68
CA LEU A 332 -5.01 -20.95 12.67
C LEU A 332 -5.98 -20.84 13.85
N ASP A 333 -7.26 -20.77 13.60
CA ASP A 333 -8.29 -20.72 14.66
C ASP A 333 -8.48 -22.11 15.32
N PRO A 334 -8.94 -23.18 14.62
CA PRO A 334 -9.36 -24.42 15.30
C PRO A 334 -8.19 -25.24 15.88
N VAL A 335 -6.97 -25.08 15.38
CA VAL A 335 -5.82 -25.85 15.84
C VAL A 335 -4.89 -25.01 16.71
N LEU A 336 -4.60 -23.77 16.32
CA LEU A 336 -3.67 -22.90 17.03
C LEU A 336 -4.36 -21.93 18.00
N GLY A 337 -5.69 -21.81 17.96
CA GLY A 337 -6.46 -20.92 18.85
C GLY A 337 -6.33 -19.43 18.49
N ILE A 338 -5.90 -19.11 17.27
CA ILE A 338 -5.74 -17.74 16.79
C ILE A 338 -7.08 -17.28 16.19
N GLU A 339 -7.98 -16.76 17.04
CA GLU A 339 -9.33 -16.35 16.62
C GLU A 339 -9.33 -15.07 15.79
N ASP A 340 -8.60 -14.02 16.23
CA ASP A 340 -8.46 -12.75 15.51
C ASP A 340 -6.98 -12.41 15.25
N PRO A 341 -6.48 -12.65 14.04
CA PRO A 341 -5.07 -12.41 13.71
C PRO A 341 -4.65 -10.92 13.73
N ARG A 342 -5.58 -9.98 13.96
CA ARG A 342 -5.27 -8.55 14.12
C ARG A 342 -4.75 -8.21 15.51
N THR A 343 -5.16 -8.99 16.51
CA THR A 343 -4.92 -8.71 17.93
C THR A 343 -4.20 -9.82 18.66
N ASP A 344 -4.14 -11.01 18.07
CA ASP A 344 -3.48 -12.17 18.66
C ASP A 344 -1.95 -12.01 18.63
N GLU A 345 -1.30 -12.17 19.77
CA GLU A 345 0.15 -12.04 19.93
C GLU A 345 0.91 -13.30 19.44
N ASN A 346 0.21 -14.40 19.20
CA ASN A 346 0.82 -15.67 18.73
C ASN A 346 1.09 -15.67 17.21
N ILE A 347 0.64 -14.67 16.47
CA ILE A 347 0.84 -14.59 15.01
C ILE A 347 1.60 -13.34 14.62
N GLU A 348 2.51 -13.50 13.66
CA GLU A 348 3.21 -12.41 12.97
C GLU A 348 3.12 -12.59 11.45
N PHE A 349 3.44 -11.53 10.71
CA PHE A 349 3.30 -11.49 9.26
C PHE A 349 4.60 -11.06 8.59
N VAL A 350 4.96 -11.73 7.50
CA VAL A 350 6.16 -11.45 6.71
C VAL A 350 5.79 -11.27 5.23
N GLY A 351 6.04 -10.08 4.69
CA GLY A 351 5.85 -9.83 3.25
C GLY A 351 6.81 -10.67 2.41
N GLY A 352 6.30 -11.19 1.29
CA GLY A 352 7.05 -12.09 0.39
C GLY A 352 8.33 -11.51 -0.18
N ILE A 353 8.49 -10.18 -0.16
CA ILE A 353 9.74 -9.50 -0.56
C ILE A 353 10.96 -9.98 0.25
N ARG A 354 10.76 -10.45 1.49
CA ARG A 354 11.84 -10.97 2.35
C ARG A 354 12.23 -12.41 2.01
N GLY A 355 11.44 -13.10 1.18
CA GLY A 355 11.67 -14.48 0.78
C GLY A 355 11.45 -15.50 1.90
N LEU A 356 11.47 -16.79 1.54
CA LEU A 356 11.23 -17.89 2.50
C LEU A 356 12.37 -18.11 3.49
N GLY A 357 13.59 -17.65 3.18
CA GLY A 357 14.72 -17.68 4.12
C GLY A 357 14.47 -16.89 5.41
N GLU A 358 13.67 -15.84 5.37
CA GLU A 358 13.25 -15.11 6.56
C GLU A 358 12.35 -15.97 7.46
N LEU A 359 11.46 -16.79 6.87
CA LEU A 359 10.61 -17.71 7.62
C LEU A 359 11.46 -18.77 8.36
N GLU A 360 12.42 -19.36 7.65
CA GLU A 360 13.35 -20.32 8.25
C GLU A 360 14.14 -19.67 9.40
N LYS A 361 14.71 -18.48 9.16
CA LYS A 361 15.49 -17.74 10.17
C LYS A 361 14.65 -17.50 11.42
N ARG A 362 13.43 -16.94 11.28
CA ARG A 362 12.53 -16.65 12.41
C ARG A 362 12.14 -17.92 13.18
N CYS A 363 11.95 -19.05 12.50
CA CYS A 363 11.68 -20.32 13.17
C CYS A 363 12.91 -20.92 13.88
N HIS A 364 14.12 -20.43 13.58
CA HIS A 364 15.32 -20.78 14.37
C HIS A 364 15.51 -19.87 15.60
N GLU A 365 14.93 -18.66 15.57
CA GLU A 365 15.12 -17.64 16.58
C GLU A 365 13.99 -17.61 17.61
N ASP A 366 12.75 -17.44 17.18
CA ASP A 366 11.63 -17.06 18.06
C ASP A 366 10.26 -17.62 17.67
N MET A 367 10.13 -18.33 16.54
CA MET A 367 8.85 -18.85 16.05
C MET A 367 8.80 -20.37 16.06
N ALA A 368 7.64 -20.94 16.37
CA ALA A 368 7.41 -22.39 16.37
C ALA A 368 7.16 -22.96 14.98
N ALA A 369 6.44 -22.21 14.15
CA ALA A 369 6.17 -22.62 12.78
C ALA A 369 5.94 -21.39 11.86
N ALA A 370 6.09 -21.62 10.55
CA ALA A 370 5.82 -20.64 9.51
C ALA A 370 4.97 -21.23 8.40
N PHE A 371 4.15 -20.37 7.75
CA PHE A 371 3.32 -20.76 6.61
C PHE A 371 3.62 -19.82 5.43
N SER A 372 4.12 -20.40 4.33
CA SER A 372 4.22 -19.70 3.05
C SER A 372 2.90 -19.81 2.31
N MET A 373 2.45 -18.67 1.76
CA MET A 373 1.15 -18.50 1.15
C MET A 373 1.26 -18.43 -0.37
N TYR A 374 0.23 -18.86 -1.08
CA TYR A 374 0.04 -18.48 -2.46
C TYR A 374 -0.42 -17.02 -2.51
N PRO A 375 0.14 -16.15 -3.38
CA PRO A 375 -0.25 -14.75 -3.45
C PRO A 375 -1.73 -14.60 -3.83
N THR A 376 -2.45 -13.74 -3.12
CA THR A 376 -3.80 -13.32 -3.54
C THR A 376 -3.73 -12.68 -4.92
N SER A 377 -4.61 -13.06 -5.83
CA SER A 377 -4.68 -12.47 -7.16
C SER A 377 -5.36 -11.10 -7.16
N ILE A 378 -5.08 -10.27 -8.18
CA ILE A 378 -5.76 -8.99 -8.33
C ILE A 378 -7.27 -9.20 -8.57
N GLN A 379 -7.67 -10.26 -9.26
CA GLN A 379 -9.06 -10.60 -9.51
C GLN A 379 -9.81 -10.93 -8.22
N GLU A 380 -9.18 -11.63 -7.27
CA GLU A 380 -9.75 -11.90 -5.96
C GLU A 380 -9.95 -10.60 -5.16
N LEU A 381 -8.96 -9.69 -5.18
CA LEU A 381 -9.09 -8.37 -4.55
C LEU A 381 -10.29 -7.60 -5.12
N LEU A 382 -10.37 -7.53 -6.46
CA LEU A 382 -11.48 -6.84 -7.12
C LEU A 382 -12.82 -7.48 -6.79
N ALA A 383 -12.91 -8.82 -6.76
CA ALA A 383 -14.15 -9.54 -6.44
C ALA A 383 -14.63 -9.26 -5.01
N VAL A 384 -13.73 -9.26 -4.03
CA VAL A 384 -14.04 -8.90 -2.63
C VAL A 384 -14.56 -7.47 -2.53
N ALA A 385 -13.86 -6.53 -3.16
CA ALA A 385 -14.23 -5.11 -3.15
C ALA A 385 -15.55 -4.85 -3.91
N ASP A 386 -15.81 -5.56 -5.01
CA ASP A 386 -17.07 -5.48 -5.77
C ASP A 386 -18.25 -6.04 -4.97
N ALA A 387 -18.03 -7.05 -4.16
CA ALA A 387 -19.02 -7.58 -3.22
C ALA A 387 -19.29 -6.65 -2.01
N GLY A 388 -18.57 -5.52 -1.90
CA GLY A 388 -18.65 -4.60 -0.75
C GLY A 388 -18.15 -5.23 0.56
N ARG A 389 -17.31 -6.25 0.47
CA ARG A 389 -16.77 -7.00 1.61
C ARG A 389 -15.31 -6.62 1.88
N LEU A 390 -14.79 -7.12 2.99
CA LEU A 390 -13.41 -6.87 3.42
C LEU A 390 -12.64 -8.19 3.46
N MET A 391 -11.37 -8.11 3.10
CA MET A 391 -10.42 -9.21 3.25
C MET A 391 -10.00 -9.39 4.72
N PRO A 392 -9.61 -10.59 5.12
CA PRO A 392 -8.84 -10.77 6.35
C PRO A 392 -7.60 -9.88 6.38
N PRO A 393 -7.07 -9.53 7.56
CA PRO A 393 -5.90 -8.68 7.66
C PRO A 393 -4.69 -9.30 6.97
N LYS A 394 -3.86 -8.45 6.36
CA LYS A 394 -2.60 -8.90 5.75
C LYS A 394 -2.81 -9.94 4.64
N SER A 395 -3.81 -9.70 3.78
CA SER A 395 -4.12 -10.54 2.62
C SER A 395 -3.35 -10.14 1.37
N THR A 396 -2.90 -8.89 1.27
CA THR A 396 -2.23 -8.36 0.09
C THR A 396 -0.93 -7.64 0.45
N TRP A 397 0.09 -7.78 -0.40
CA TRP A 397 1.35 -7.05 -0.30
C TRP A 397 1.74 -6.57 -1.69
N PHE A 398 1.69 -5.24 -1.91
CA PHE A 398 2.06 -4.64 -3.19
C PHE A 398 3.49 -4.15 -3.19
N GLU A 399 4.24 -4.52 -4.22
CA GLU A 399 5.58 -4.01 -4.54
C GLU A 399 5.67 -3.66 -6.03
N PRO A 400 6.52 -2.68 -6.39
CA PRO A 400 7.26 -1.76 -5.50
C PRO A 400 6.35 -0.73 -4.82
N LYS A 401 6.80 -0.25 -3.64
CA LYS A 401 6.08 0.80 -2.91
C LYS A 401 6.22 2.15 -3.59
N LEU A 402 5.12 2.90 -3.68
CA LEU A 402 5.13 4.28 -4.15
C LEU A 402 5.97 5.15 -3.20
N ARG A 403 6.71 6.12 -3.76
CA ARG A 403 7.47 7.06 -2.93
C ARG A 403 6.62 8.24 -2.47
N SER A 404 6.80 8.63 -1.22
CA SER A 404 6.37 9.93 -0.71
C SER A 404 7.32 11.03 -1.19
N GLY A 405 6.81 12.26 -1.28
CA GLY A 405 7.60 13.44 -1.62
C GLY A 405 7.83 13.70 -3.11
N LEU A 406 7.53 12.76 -4.00
CA LEU A 406 7.59 13.00 -5.46
C LEU A 406 6.41 13.83 -5.97
N PHE A 407 5.27 13.72 -5.31
CA PHE A 407 4.05 14.46 -5.60
C PHE A 407 3.41 14.90 -4.28
N ILE A 408 3.07 16.16 -4.19
CA ILE A 408 2.39 16.75 -3.04
C ILE A 408 1.18 17.52 -3.56
N HIS A 409 0.02 17.17 -3.03
CA HIS A 409 -1.24 17.84 -3.34
C HIS A 409 -1.60 18.80 -2.21
N GLN A 410 -1.45 20.12 -2.46
CA GLN A 410 -1.86 21.16 -1.54
C GLN A 410 -3.39 21.31 -1.57
N ILE A 411 -4.05 21.06 -0.44
CA ILE A 411 -5.52 21.05 -0.35
C ILE A 411 -6.11 22.43 -0.03
N GLU A 412 -5.29 23.34 0.49
CA GLU A 412 -5.67 24.71 0.81
C GLU A 412 -4.41 25.58 0.85
N LYS A 413 -4.55 26.88 0.46
CA LYS A 413 -3.45 27.86 0.46
C LYS A 413 -3.34 28.58 1.80
#